data_a1501d0e0b4b14da146037a9ec2990bf
#
_entry.id   a1501d0e0b4b14da146037a9ec2990bf
#
_cell.length_a   1.000
_cell.length_b   1.000
_cell.length_c   1.000
_cell.angle_alpha   90.00
_cell.angle_beta   90.00
_cell.angle_gamma   90.00
#
_symmetry.space_group_name_H-M   'P 1'
#
loop_
_entity.id
_entity.type
_entity.pdbx_description
1 polymer ?
#
loop_
_entity_poly.entity_id
_entity_poly.type
_entity_poly.pdbx_seq_one_letter_code
_entity_poly.pdbx_strand_id
1 'polypeptide(L)'
;MRIVSLNVNGLRACAKKGFGDFLETSGADVVCLQEVRAFPEQLPDEIREPTGWHASFFPAKRPGYSGVAIYSREKPSRVITELGVEEYDIEGRFIVVKFGKLSVASVYFPKGNGKERDNSRVPYKLGFYEKVFEQVQALKKSGPVFVTGDFNTAHDEIDLARPKTNKKSSGFLPEEREEITRWLDAGWVDTFRHRHPTEEGHYTWWRQFGGAKENNVGWRIDYVVASTSADKRVKKAFIWPEISLSDHCPVGVDVE
;
A
#
# COMPACT_ATOMS: atom_id res chain seq x y z
N MET A 1 -16.95 0.96 -8.59
CA MET A 1 -15.53 0.58 -8.81
C MET A 1 -14.93 0.09 -7.49
N ARG A 2 -14.19 -1.01 -7.51
CA ARG A 2 -13.49 -1.55 -6.33
C ARG A 2 -11.98 -1.40 -6.50
N ILE A 3 -11.31 -0.76 -5.53
CA ILE A 3 -9.86 -0.62 -5.47
C ILE A 3 -9.36 -1.47 -4.30
N VAL A 4 -8.40 -2.35 -4.56
CA VAL A 4 -7.79 -3.24 -3.56
C VAL A 4 -6.29 -3.03 -3.54
N SER A 5 -5.68 -3.07 -2.37
CA SER A 5 -4.22 -3.01 -2.17
C SER A 5 -3.75 -4.22 -1.38
N LEU A 6 -2.61 -4.77 -1.77
CA LEU A 6 -1.97 -5.91 -1.11
C LEU A 6 -0.45 -5.84 -1.23
N ASN A 7 0.25 -5.84 -0.11
CA ASN A 7 1.67 -6.17 -0.10
C ASN A 7 1.80 -7.69 -0.27
N VAL A 8 2.35 -8.12 -1.41
CA VAL A 8 2.42 -9.55 -1.80
C VAL A 8 3.65 -10.26 -1.26
N ASN A 9 4.61 -9.54 -0.66
CA ASN A 9 5.87 -10.09 -0.14
C ASN A 9 6.55 -11.07 -1.13
N GLY A 10 6.56 -10.68 -2.42
CA GLY A 10 7.06 -11.46 -3.55
C GLY A 10 5.97 -12.08 -4.41
N LEU A 11 5.69 -11.45 -5.56
CA LEU A 11 4.59 -11.84 -6.44
C LEU A 11 4.70 -13.26 -6.98
N ARG A 12 5.92 -13.77 -7.23
CA ARG A 12 6.13 -15.17 -7.65
C ARG A 12 5.66 -16.19 -6.60
N ALA A 13 5.87 -15.89 -5.31
CA ALA A 13 5.40 -16.74 -4.22
C ALA A 13 3.89 -16.59 -4.01
N CYS A 14 3.38 -15.37 -4.12
CA CYS A 14 1.97 -15.05 -4.04
C CYS A 14 1.16 -15.72 -5.16
N ALA A 15 1.70 -15.76 -6.39
CA ALA A 15 1.10 -16.46 -7.53
C ALA A 15 0.84 -17.94 -7.23
N LYS A 16 1.81 -18.63 -6.62
CA LYS A 16 1.68 -20.04 -6.22
C LYS A 16 0.62 -20.27 -5.13
N LYS A 17 0.21 -19.22 -4.43
CA LYS A 17 -0.83 -19.26 -3.39
C LYS A 17 -2.22 -18.86 -3.91
N GLY A 18 -2.37 -18.67 -5.24
CA GLY A 18 -3.66 -18.37 -5.86
C GLY A 18 -3.91 -16.89 -6.14
N PHE A 19 -2.87 -16.07 -6.36
CA PHE A 19 -3.06 -14.66 -6.74
C PHE A 19 -3.86 -14.51 -8.04
N GLY A 20 -3.71 -15.42 -9.02
CA GLY A 20 -4.52 -15.42 -10.24
C GLY A 20 -6.01 -15.57 -9.93
N ASP A 21 -6.38 -16.54 -9.10
CA ASP A 21 -7.76 -16.74 -8.65
C ASP A 21 -8.29 -15.53 -7.87
N PHE A 22 -7.43 -14.91 -7.05
CA PHE A 22 -7.78 -13.67 -6.34
C PHE A 22 -8.12 -12.53 -7.29
N LEU A 23 -7.36 -12.32 -8.37
CA LEU A 23 -7.69 -11.32 -9.39
C LEU A 23 -9.08 -11.54 -9.99
N GLU A 24 -9.47 -12.80 -10.23
CA GLU A 24 -10.76 -13.14 -10.85
C GLU A 24 -11.92 -13.05 -9.85
N THR A 25 -11.71 -13.46 -8.59
CA THR A 25 -12.79 -13.62 -7.61
C THR A 25 -12.99 -12.44 -6.67
N SER A 26 -11.99 -11.56 -6.51
CA SER A 26 -12.06 -10.38 -5.61
C SER A 26 -13.12 -9.35 -6.01
N GLY A 27 -13.57 -9.38 -7.27
CA GLY A 27 -14.45 -8.36 -7.83
C GLY A 27 -13.77 -6.98 -7.95
N ALA A 28 -12.44 -6.93 -7.90
CA ALA A 28 -11.69 -5.68 -8.02
C ALA A 28 -11.66 -5.17 -9.46
N ASP A 29 -11.72 -3.85 -9.61
CA ASP A 29 -11.46 -3.14 -10.86
C ASP A 29 -10.00 -2.68 -10.95
N VAL A 30 -9.39 -2.39 -9.78
CA VAL A 30 -7.98 -2.00 -9.64
C VAL A 30 -7.36 -2.75 -8.47
N VAL A 31 -6.20 -3.39 -8.70
CA VAL A 31 -5.41 -4.08 -7.67
C VAL A 31 -4.02 -3.49 -7.63
N CYS A 32 -3.66 -2.91 -6.49
CA CYS A 32 -2.38 -2.26 -6.22
C CYS A 32 -1.49 -3.18 -5.41
N LEU A 33 -0.27 -3.43 -5.89
CA LEU A 33 0.66 -4.36 -5.25
C LEU A 33 1.92 -3.66 -4.76
N GLN A 34 2.43 -4.11 -3.61
CA GLN A 34 3.70 -3.71 -3.03
C GLN A 34 4.56 -4.96 -2.81
N GLU A 35 5.86 -4.77 -2.73
CA GLU A 35 6.86 -5.84 -2.59
C GLU A 35 6.74 -6.93 -3.68
N VAL A 36 6.61 -6.53 -4.93
CA VAL A 36 6.55 -7.44 -6.09
C VAL A 36 7.79 -8.32 -6.18
N ARG A 37 8.99 -7.78 -5.89
CA ARG A 37 10.28 -8.48 -5.80
C ARG A 37 10.63 -9.33 -7.04
N ALA A 38 10.16 -8.93 -8.20
CA ALA A 38 10.41 -9.59 -9.46
C ALA A 38 10.42 -8.58 -10.61
N PHE A 39 11.21 -8.83 -11.63
CA PHE A 39 11.02 -8.18 -12.92
C PHE A 39 9.85 -8.84 -13.66
N PRO A 40 9.12 -8.12 -14.53
CA PRO A 40 7.96 -8.67 -15.24
C PRO A 40 8.27 -9.98 -15.99
N GLU A 41 9.43 -10.07 -16.62
CA GLU A 41 9.88 -11.26 -17.37
C GLU A 41 10.17 -12.49 -16.51
N GLN A 42 10.20 -12.34 -15.18
CA GLN A 42 10.37 -13.43 -14.21
C GLN A 42 9.03 -13.98 -13.72
N LEU A 43 7.93 -13.38 -14.15
CA LEU A 43 6.57 -13.79 -13.76
C LEU A 43 6.00 -14.75 -14.81
N PRO A 44 5.16 -15.73 -14.41
CA PRO A 44 4.37 -16.50 -15.36
C PRO A 44 3.50 -15.57 -16.22
N ASP A 45 3.23 -15.96 -17.48
CA ASP A 45 2.48 -15.12 -18.41
C ASP A 45 1.08 -14.77 -17.90
N GLU A 46 0.40 -15.72 -17.27
CA GLU A 46 -0.93 -15.54 -16.66
C GLU A 46 -0.94 -14.54 -15.48
N ILE A 47 0.24 -14.24 -14.91
CA ILE A 47 0.41 -13.23 -13.86
C ILE A 47 0.93 -11.92 -14.44
N ARG A 48 1.81 -12.01 -15.44
CA ARG A 48 2.37 -10.81 -16.09
C ARG A 48 1.34 -10.08 -16.93
N GLU A 49 0.52 -10.82 -17.65
CA GLU A 49 -0.47 -10.32 -18.61
C GLU A 49 -1.80 -11.09 -18.48
N PRO A 50 -2.48 -11.00 -17.30
CA PRO A 50 -3.69 -11.77 -17.09
C PRO A 50 -4.82 -11.28 -18.03
N THR A 51 -5.59 -12.22 -18.55
CA THR A 51 -6.68 -11.93 -19.47
C THR A 51 -7.69 -10.95 -18.86
N GLY A 52 -8.04 -9.89 -19.59
CA GLY A 52 -8.98 -8.87 -19.12
C GLY A 52 -8.40 -7.88 -18.10
N TRP A 53 -7.08 -7.85 -17.94
CA TRP A 53 -6.37 -6.89 -17.10
C TRP A 53 -5.28 -6.16 -17.87
N HIS A 54 -5.03 -4.93 -17.48
CA HIS A 54 -3.85 -4.15 -17.87
C HIS A 54 -2.92 -4.08 -16.67
N ALA A 55 -1.72 -4.63 -16.80
CA ALA A 55 -0.72 -4.63 -15.74
C ALA A 55 0.34 -3.55 -16.01
N SER A 56 0.65 -2.77 -14.97
CA SER A 56 1.72 -1.77 -14.97
C SER A 56 2.66 -2.10 -13.84
N PHE A 57 3.95 -2.31 -14.15
CA PHE A 57 4.99 -2.67 -13.18
C PHE A 57 6.04 -1.57 -13.06
N PHE A 58 6.53 -1.36 -11.85
CA PHE A 58 7.71 -0.57 -11.58
C PHE A 58 8.64 -1.32 -10.62
N PRO A 59 9.54 -2.15 -11.14
CA PRO A 59 10.48 -2.93 -10.34
C PRO A 59 11.62 -2.02 -9.82
N ALA A 60 12.25 -2.43 -8.71
CA ALA A 60 13.50 -1.83 -8.28
C ALA A 60 14.64 -2.21 -9.23
N LYS A 61 15.68 -1.38 -9.35
CA LYS A 61 16.93 -1.74 -10.04
C LYS A 61 17.58 -3.01 -9.45
N ARG A 62 17.47 -3.19 -8.13
CA ARG A 62 18.02 -4.36 -7.44
C ARG A 62 17.10 -5.56 -7.59
N PRO A 63 17.57 -6.69 -8.15
CA PRO A 63 16.77 -7.91 -8.29
C PRO A 63 16.26 -8.44 -6.93
N GLY A 64 15.01 -8.92 -6.92
CA GLY A 64 14.42 -9.56 -5.75
C GLY A 64 14.10 -8.62 -4.58
N TYR A 65 14.05 -7.32 -4.83
CA TYR A 65 13.85 -6.28 -3.82
C TYR A 65 12.72 -5.33 -4.23
N SER A 66 11.90 -4.88 -3.24
CA SER A 66 10.86 -3.87 -3.45
C SER A 66 9.98 -4.12 -4.68
N GLY A 67 9.70 -3.09 -5.46
CA GLY A 67 8.85 -3.15 -6.66
C GLY A 67 7.38 -2.99 -6.33
N VAL A 68 6.68 -2.21 -7.14
CA VAL A 68 5.22 -2.02 -7.08
C VAL A 68 4.58 -2.35 -8.43
N ALA A 69 3.29 -2.67 -8.40
CA ALA A 69 2.52 -2.89 -9.62
C ALA A 69 1.06 -2.46 -9.42
N ILE A 70 0.38 -2.17 -10.52
CA ILE A 70 -1.07 -1.97 -10.56
C ILE A 70 -1.66 -2.79 -11.70
N TYR A 71 -2.65 -3.60 -11.39
CA TYR A 71 -3.54 -4.26 -12.34
C TYR A 71 -4.85 -3.50 -12.41
N SER A 72 -5.38 -3.29 -13.60
CA SER A 72 -6.67 -2.60 -13.79
C SER A 72 -7.47 -3.23 -14.91
N ARG A 73 -8.82 -3.29 -14.75
CA ARG A 73 -9.73 -3.74 -15.80
C ARG A 73 -9.80 -2.72 -16.95
N GLU A 74 -9.80 -1.43 -16.61
CA GLU A 74 -9.74 -0.34 -17.60
C GLU A 74 -8.27 -0.02 -17.92
N LYS A 75 -7.97 0.25 -19.20
CA LYS A 75 -6.65 0.68 -19.65
C LYS A 75 -6.33 2.08 -19.09
N PRO A 76 -5.22 2.24 -18.34
CA PRO A 76 -4.83 3.56 -17.86
C PRO A 76 -4.52 4.52 -19.00
N SER A 77 -5.00 5.76 -18.88
CA SER A 77 -4.65 6.84 -19.81
C SER A 77 -3.22 7.34 -19.63
N ARG A 78 -2.65 7.15 -18.43
CA ARG A 78 -1.27 7.52 -18.10
C ARG A 78 -0.77 6.67 -16.92
N VAL A 79 0.53 6.35 -16.95
CA VAL A 79 1.29 5.75 -15.84
C VAL A 79 2.40 6.71 -15.43
N ILE A 80 2.62 6.89 -14.13
CA ILE A 80 3.66 7.73 -13.54
C ILE A 80 4.43 6.87 -12.53
N THR A 81 5.75 6.82 -12.63
CA THR A 81 6.60 5.96 -11.79
C THR A 81 7.69 6.73 -11.05
N GLU A 82 7.92 8.00 -11.40
CA GLU A 82 9.03 8.79 -10.88
C GLU A 82 8.57 9.82 -9.84
N LEU A 83 9.32 9.94 -8.75
CA LEU A 83 9.24 11.01 -7.77
C LEU A 83 10.23 12.15 -8.09
N GLY A 84 11.13 11.93 -9.07
CA GLY A 84 12.17 12.87 -9.47
C GLY A 84 13.36 12.91 -8.50
N VAL A 85 13.56 11.88 -7.70
CA VAL A 85 14.67 11.71 -6.78
C VAL A 85 15.28 10.33 -7.03
N GLU A 86 16.48 10.28 -7.60
CA GLU A 86 17.10 9.04 -8.08
C GLU A 86 17.17 7.95 -7.00
N GLU A 87 17.54 8.31 -5.77
CA GLU A 87 17.64 7.35 -4.66
C GLU A 87 16.30 6.66 -4.30
N TYR A 88 15.16 7.30 -4.58
CA TYR A 88 13.82 6.73 -4.39
C TYR A 88 13.36 5.99 -5.65
N ASP A 89 13.61 6.56 -6.82
CA ASP A 89 13.13 6.03 -8.09
C ASP A 89 13.79 4.67 -8.43
N ILE A 90 15.08 4.48 -8.06
CA ILE A 90 15.77 3.19 -8.24
C ILE A 90 15.22 2.05 -7.36
N GLU A 91 14.45 2.36 -6.31
CA GLU A 91 13.89 1.36 -5.40
C GLU A 91 12.51 0.82 -5.85
N GLY A 92 11.89 1.40 -6.91
CA GLY A 92 10.63 0.91 -7.46
C GLY A 92 9.49 0.89 -6.43
N ARG A 93 9.26 2.03 -5.74
CA ARG A 93 8.32 2.11 -4.60
C ARG A 93 7.04 2.88 -4.87
N PHE A 94 6.95 3.54 -6.02
CA PHE A 94 5.86 4.46 -6.32
C PHE A 94 5.38 4.28 -7.76
N ILE A 95 4.09 4.03 -7.95
CA ILE A 95 3.45 4.01 -9.26
C ILE A 95 2.05 4.60 -9.15
N VAL A 96 1.65 5.39 -10.14
CA VAL A 96 0.31 5.94 -10.28
C VAL A 96 -0.25 5.57 -11.63
N VAL A 97 -1.49 5.13 -11.68
CA VAL A 97 -2.29 5.02 -12.90
C VAL A 97 -3.39 6.08 -12.90
N LYS A 98 -3.71 6.61 -14.09
CA LYS A 98 -4.79 7.57 -14.28
C LYS A 98 -5.90 7.01 -15.15
N PHE A 99 -7.15 7.26 -14.74
CA PHE A 99 -8.37 7.01 -15.49
C PHE A 99 -9.09 8.35 -15.65
N GLY A 100 -8.78 9.07 -16.74
CA GLY A 100 -9.22 10.45 -16.91
C GLY A 100 -8.73 11.37 -15.78
N LYS A 101 -9.64 11.88 -14.94
CA LYS A 101 -9.30 12.74 -13.79
C LYS A 101 -8.96 11.95 -12.52
N LEU A 102 -9.35 10.67 -12.43
CA LEU A 102 -9.05 9.82 -11.28
C LEU A 102 -7.59 9.37 -11.32
N SER A 103 -6.90 9.44 -10.18
CA SER A 103 -5.56 8.88 -9.98
C SER A 103 -5.60 7.82 -8.88
N VAL A 104 -4.97 6.67 -9.13
CA VAL A 104 -4.78 5.60 -8.14
C VAL A 104 -3.29 5.32 -8.03
N ALA A 105 -2.74 5.49 -6.83
CA ALA A 105 -1.34 5.23 -6.52
C ALA A 105 -1.17 3.93 -5.74
N SER A 106 -0.14 3.15 -6.07
CA SER A 106 0.40 2.06 -5.26
C SER A 106 1.76 2.48 -4.72
N VAL A 107 1.91 2.51 -3.40
CA VAL A 107 3.13 2.99 -2.74
C VAL A 107 3.62 1.96 -1.72
N TYR A 108 4.91 1.68 -1.76
CA TYR A 108 5.60 0.88 -0.76
C TYR A 108 6.57 1.77 0.03
N PHE A 109 6.10 2.32 1.16
CA PHE A 109 6.93 3.17 2.01
C PHE A 109 8.06 2.37 2.64
N PRO A 110 9.28 2.93 2.72
CA PRO A 110 10.41 2.24 3.31
C PRO A 110 10.18 1.89 4.79
N LYS A 111 10.80 0.79 5.24
CA LYS A 111 10.96 0.52 6.68
C LYS A 111 12.01 1.47 7.25
N GLY A 112 11.80 1.98 8.46
CA GLY A 112 12.77 2.84 9.14
C GLY A 112 13.90 2.07 9.85
N ASN A 113 13.80 0.73 9.91
CA ASN A 113 14.84 -0.10 10.50
C ASN A 113 16.06 -0.20 9.59
N GLY A 114 17.25 0.04 10.15
CA GLY A 114 18.54 -0.27 9.55
C GLY A 114 18.91 -1.75 9.65
N LYS A 115 20.13 -2.10 9.19
CA LYS A 115 20.62 -3.48 9.17
C LYS A 115 20.76 -4.08 10.56
N GLU A 116 21.07 -3.29 11.57
CA GLU A 116 21.24 -3.69 12.97
C GLU A 116 19.94 -3.59 13.78
N ARG A 117 18.79 -3.50 13.12
CA ARG A 117 17.47 -3.27 13.72
C ARG A 117 17.38 -1.96 14.53
N ASP A 118 18.26 -1.04 14.25
CA ASP A 118 18.22 0.34 14.70
C ASP A 118 17.21 1.16 13.86
N ASN A 119 17.00 2.39 14.24
CA ASN A 119 16.08 3.30 13.51
C ASN A 119 16.83 4.19 12.52
N SER A 120 18.01 3.77 12.02
CA SER A 120 18.90 4.60 11.19
C SER A 120 18.32 4.96 9.82
N ARG A 121 17.30 4.23 9.32
CA ARG A 121 16.64 4.54 8.06
C ARG A 121 15.38 5.43 8.22
N VAL A 122 15.02 5.84 9.42
CA VAL A 122 13.86 6.72 9.63
C VAL A 122 13.99 8.03 8.85
N PRO A 123 15.15 8.74 8.83
CA PRO A 123 15.27 9.96 8.00
C PRO A 123 15.01 9.71 6.51
N TYR A 124 15.50 8.59 5.95
CA TYR A 124 15.24 8.19 4.58
C TYR A 124 13.74 7.93 4.34
N LYS A 125 13.08 7.24 5.27
CA LYS A 125 11.65 6.98 5.22
C LYS A 125 10.83 8.28 5.24
N LEU A 126 11.15 9.20 6.15
CA LEU A 126 10.45 10.49 6.25
C LEU A 126 10.64 11.35 5.00
N GLY A 127 11.85 11.40 4.44
CA GLY A 127 12.11 12.08 3.17
C GLY A 127 11.32 11.46 1.99
N PHE A 128 11.16 10.13 1.98
CA PHE A 128 10.29 9.47 0.99
C PHE A 128 8.82 9.85 1.17
N TYR A 129 8.31 9.90 2.41
CA TYR A 129 6.95 10.37 2.73
C TYR A 129 6.70 11.78 2.19
N GLU A 130 7.66 12.68 2.39
CA GLU A 130 7.59 14.06 1.90
C GLU A 130 7.47 14.11 0.37
N LYS A 131 8.32 13.36 -0.35
CA LYS A 131 8.30 13.35 -1.83
C LYS A 131 7.03 12.73 -2.40
N VAL A 132 6.54 11.65 -1.82
CA VAL A 132 5.24 11.09 -2.20
C VAL A 132 4.12 12.10 -1.94
N PHE A 133 4.14 12.77 -0.77
CA PHE A 133 3.14 13.79 -0.43
C PHE A 133 3.12 14.93 -1.45
N GLU A 134 4.28 15.50 -1.80
CA GLU A 134 4.38 16.55 -2.82
C GLU A 134 3.74 16.12 -4.15
N GLN A 135 4.05 14.89 -4.60
CA GLN A 135 3.56 14.34 -5.85
C GLN A 135 2.03 14.14 -5.83
N VAL A 136 1.49 13.54 -4.76
CA VAL A 136 0.05 13.29 -4.69
C VAL A 136 -0.76 14.58 -4.44
N GLN A 137 -0.18 15.58 -3.76
CA GLN A 137 -0.78 16.92 -3.66
C GLN A 137 -0.85 17.62 -5.02
N ALA A 138 0.13 17.42 -5.88
CA ALA A 138 0.07 17.93 -7.25
C ALA A 138 -1.06 17.24 -8.06
N LEU A 139 -1.20 15.92 -7.93
CA LEU A 139 -2.27 15.15 -8.56
C LEU A 139 -3.65 15.56 -8.08
N LYS A 140 -3.82 15.84 -6.78
CA LYS A 140 -5.06 16.28 -6.14
C LYS A 140 -5.66 17.53 -6.80
N LYS A 141 -4.82 18.41 -7.38
CA LYS A 141 -5.26 19.61 -8.12
C LYS A 141 -6.00 19.26 -9.41
N SER A 142 -5.76 18.07 -9.98
CA SER A 142 -6.35 17.65 -11.26
C SER A 142 -7.55 16.72 -11.12
N GLY A 143 -7.86 16.23 -9.91
CA GLY A 143 -9.01 15.36 -9.66
C GLY A 143 -8.89 14.49 -8.41
N PRO A 144 -9.81 13.53 -8.24
CA PRO A 144 -9.80 12.59 -7.12
C PRO A 144 -8.52 11.73 -7.13
N VAL A 145 -7.96 11.48 -5.94
CA VAL A 145 -6.75 10.66 -5.78
C VAL A 145 -6.97 9.65 -4.66
N PHE A 146 -6.68 8.39 -4.94
CA PHE A 146 -6.48 7.34 -3.95
C PHE A 146 -4.98 7.00 -3.87
N VAL A 147 -4.43 7.00 -2.66
CA VAL A 147 -3.07 6.53 -2.36
C VAL A 147 -3.22 5.25 -1.55
N THR A 148 -2.81 4.15 -2.13
CA THR A 148 -2.92 2.83 -1.51
C THR A 148 -1.53 2.27 -1.22
N GLY A 149 -1.42 1.40 -0.25
CA GLY A 149 -0.21 0.61 -0.08
C GLY A 149 0.22 0.37 1.36
N ASP A 150 1.42 -0.16 1.47
CA ASP A 150 2.09 -0.42 2.74
C ASP A 150 2.86 0.83 3.17
N PHE A 151 2.34 1.52 4.16
CA PHE A 151 2.93 2.73 4.75
C PHE A 151 4.04 2.39 5.77
N ASN A 152 4.18 1.12 6.12
CA ASN A 152 5.11 0.66 7.16
C ASN A 152 5.00 1.47 8.47
N THR A 153 3.82 2.03 8.76
CA THR A 153 3.54 2.86 9.94
C THR A 153 2.11 2.61 10.42
N ALA A 154 1.94 2.26 11.67
CA ALA A 154 0.65 2.34 12.35
C ALA A 154 0.45 3.76 12.87
N HIS A 155 -0.71 4.38 12.60
CA HIS A 155 -0.96 5.79 12.94
C HIS A 155 -1.21 5.97 14.44
N ASP A 156 -2.17 5.25 15.00
CA ASP A 156 -2.59 5.40 16.38
C ASP A 156 -2.46 4.11 17.20
N GLU A 157 -2.62 4.23 18.54
CA GLU A 157 -2.53 3.08 19.45
C GLU A 157 -3.55 1.99 19.11
N ILE A 158 -4.70 2.35 18.54
CA ILE A 158 -5.73 1.42 18.06
C ILE A 158 -5.27 0.59 16.83
N ASP A 159 -4.23 1.03 16.13
CA ASP A 159 -3.75 0.42 14.89
C ASP A 159 -2.70 -0.67 15.10
N LEU A 160 -2.39 -1.02 16.34
CA LEU A 160 -1.51 -2.15 16.65
C LEU A 160 -1.84 -2.81 17.98
N ALA A 161 -1.63 -4.13 18.08
CA ALA A 161 -2.02 -4.94 19.22
C ALA A 161 -1.27 -4.61 20.53
N ARG A 162 -0.04 -4.08 20.43
CA ARG A 162 0.83 -3.84 21.60
C ARG A 162 1.49 -2.47 21.55
N PRO A 163 0.72 -1.36 21.62
CA PRO A 163 1.26 -0.02 21.41
C PRO A 163 2.31 0.36 22.46
N LYS A 164 2.09 0.03 23.73
CA LYS A 164 3.00 0.41 24.84
C LYS A 164 4.42 -0.11 24.65
N THR A 165 4.58 -1.32 24.13
CA THR A 165 5.89 -1.95 23.94
C THR A 165 6.58 -1.55 22.64
N ASN A 166 5.86 -0.91 21.72
CA ASN A 166 6.35 -0.56 20.39
C ASN A 166 6.63 0.95 20.19
N LYS A 167 6.51 1.78 21.23
CA LYS A 167 6.75 3.24 21.14
C LYS A 167 8.14 3.65 20.65
N LYS A 168 9.11 2.75 20.70
CA LYS A 168 10.49 2.97 20.21
C LYS A 168 10.82 2.14 18.97
N SER A 169 9.84 1.47 18.39
CA SER A 169 9.99 0.64 17.20
C SER A 169 9.65 1.44 15.95
N SER A 170 10.48 1.37 14.90
CA SER A 170 10.10 1.92 13.60
C SER A 170 8.78 1.31 13.13
N GLY A 171 7.96 2.15 12.53
CA GLY A 171 6.56 1.87 12.22
C GLY A 171 5.59 2.38 13.28
N PHE A 172 6.09 2.85 14.45
CA PHE A 172 5.27 3.46 15.49
C PHE A 172 5.99 4.57 16.27
N LEU A 173 7.08 5.09 15.72
CA LEU A 173 7.78 6.24 16.29
C LEU A 173 6.91 7.51 16.17
N PRO A 174 7.03 8.45 17.12
CA PRO A 174 6.26 9.70 17.07
C PRO A 174 6.38 10.43 15.73
N GLU A 175 7.59 10.58 15.20
CA GLU A 175 7.86 11.26 13.92
C GLU A 175 7.27 10.54 12.71
N GLU A 176 7.18 9.22 12.71
CA GLU A 176 6.54 8.45 11.64
C GLU A 176 5.01 8.61 11.69
N ARG A 177 4.42 8.62 12.88
CA ARG A 177 2.98 8.83 13.11
C ARG A 177 2.58 10.26 12.75
N GLU A 178 3.41 11.24 13.08
CA GLU A 178 3.21 12.66 12.76
C GLU A 178 3.12 12.89 11.24
N GLU A 179 3.87 12.14 10.44
CA GLU A 179 3.74 12.19 8.97
C GLU A 179 2.34 11.80 8.50
N ILE A 180 1.73 10.74 9.05
CA ILE A 180 0.34 10.39 8.72
C ILE A 180 -0.61 11.50 9.17
N THR A 181 -0.45 12.02 10.40
CA THR A 181 -1.23 13.16 10.91
C THR A 181 -1.13 14.36 9.97
N ARG A 182 0.07 14.71 9.51
CA ARG A 182 0.30 15.81 8.55
C ARG A 182 -0.47 15.61 7.24
N TRP A 183 -0.55 14.37 6.74
CA TRP A 183 -1.37 14.07 5.57
C TRP A 183 -2.85 14.32 5.84
N LEU A 184 -3.37 13.85 6.98
CA LEU A 184 -4.77 14.02 7.36
C LEU A 184 -5.12 15.51 7.53
N ASP A 185 -4.27 16.29 8.19
CA ASP A 185 -4.42 17.74 8.37
C ASP A 185 -4.41 18.51 7.03
N ALA A 186 -3.71 17.98 6.02
CA ALA A 186 -3.71 18.52 4.66
C ALA A 186 -4.94 18.11 3.83
N GLY A 187 -5.95 17.50 4.45
CA GLY A 187 -7.22 17.11 3.83
C GLY A 187 -7.14 15.80 3.04
N TRP A 188 -6.28 14.87 3.50
CA TRP A 188 -6.36 13.46 3.14
C TRP A 188 -7.20 12.72 4.17
N VAL A 189 -7.77 11.59 3.80
CA VAL A 189 -8.66 10.79 4.65
C VAL A 189 -8.18 9.34 4.67
N ASP A 190 -7.87 8.81 5.85
CA ASP A 190 -7.78 7.37 6.05
C ASP A 190 -9.19 6.78 5.92
N THR A 191 -9.46 6.16 4.79
CA THR A 191 -10.81 5.73 4.42
C THR A 191 -11.38 4.67 5.36
N PHE A 192 -10.53 3.80 5.91
CA PHE A 192 -10.95 2.79 6.88
C PHE A 192 -11.26 3.44 8.24
N ARG A 193 -10.33 4.19 8.80
CA ARG A 193 -10.48 4.77 10.14
C ARG A 193 -11.58 5.84 10.19
N HIS A 194 -11.81 6.55 9.09
CA HIS A 194 -12.94 7.48 8.95
C HIS A 194 -14.31 6.76 9.11
N ARG A 195 -14.42 5.51 8.66
CA ARG A 195 -15.68 4.72 8.72
C ARG A 195 -15.75 3.81 9.94
N HIS A 196 -14.62 3.49 10.54
CA HIS A 196 -14.45 2.61 11.70
C HIS A 196 -13.60 3.29 12.78
N PRO A 197 -14.06 4.46 13.34
CA PRO A 197 -13.20 5.32 14.16
C PRO A 197 -12.76 4.71 15.49
N THR A 198 -13.54 3.79 16.05
CA THR A 198 -13.32 3.21 17.38
C THR A 198 -13.19 1.68 17.36
N GLU A 199 -13.27 1.04 16.20
CA GLU A 199 -13.20 -0.42 16.10
C GLU A 199 -11.75 -0.89 16.23
N GLU A 200 -11.48 -1.66 17.28
CA GLU A 200 -10.17 -2.25 17.57
C GLU A 200 -9.96 -3.60 16.86
N GLY A 201 -8.70 -4.06 16.80
CA GLY A 201 -8.37 -5.41 16.34
C GLY A 201 -8.36 -5.58 14.81
N HIS A 202 -8.51 -4.48 14.07
CA HIS A 202 -8.42 -4.47 12.61
C HIS A 202 -6.99 -4.23 12.16
N TYR A 203 -6.25 -5.31 11.88
CA TYR A 203 -4.87 -5.26 11.45
C TYR A 203 -4.73 -5.74 10.01
N THR A 204 -3.59 -5.39 9.38
CA THR A 204 -3.31 -5.73 7.99
C THR A 204 -2.06 -6.56 7.82
N TRP A 205 -1.18 -6.59 8.83
CA TRP A 205 0.07 -7.33 8.84
C TRP A 205 0.27 -8.08 10.16
N TRP A 206 0.79 -9.30 10.06
CA TRP A 206 1.18 -10.13 11.20
C TRP A 206 2.54 -10.75 10.95
N ARG A 207 3.35 -10.78 12.00
CA ARG A 207 4.62 -11.48 11.96
C ARG A 207 4.40 -12.97 11.67
N GLN A 208 5.19 -13.54 10.74
CA GLN A 208 5.02 -14.93 10.24
C GLN A 208 5.29 -16.04 11.26
N PHE A 209 5.69 -15.73 12.50
CA PHE A 209 6.02 -16.71 13.53
C PHE A 209 5.41 -16.35 14.88
N GLY A 210 5.34 -17.35 15.77
CA GLY A 210 4.84 -17.18 17.14
C GLY A 210 3.33 -17.07 17.24
N GLY A 211 2.57 -17.60 16.27
CA GLY A 211 1.10 -17.59 16.29
C GLY A 211 0.50 -16.18 16.26
N ALA A 212 1.20 -15.22 15.62
CA ALA A 212 0.80 -13.81 15.68
C ALA A 212 -0.55 -13.57 14.99
N LYS A 213 -0.81 -14.22 13.85
CA LYS A 213 -2.07 -14.07 13.11
C LYS A 213 -3.23 -14.76 13.85
N GLU A 214 -3.01 -15.95 14.35
CA GLU A 214 -4.00 -16.73 15.11
C GLU A 214 -4.44 -16.03 16.40
N ASN A 215 -3.50 -15.32 17.06
CA ASN A 215 -3.76 -14.53 18.27
C ASN A 215 -4.10 -13.06 17.97
N ASN A 216 -4.25 -12.70 16.71
CA ASN A 216 -4.47 -11.33 16.23
C ASN A 216 -3.49 -10.29 16.84
N VAL A 217 -2.20 -10.65 16.94
CA VAL A 217 -1.14 -9.73 17.38
C VAL A 217 -0.52 -9.07 16.13
N GLY A 218 -1.26 -8.14 15.56
CA GLY A 218 -0.96 -7.51 14.29
C GLY A 218 -0.80 -6.00 14.36
N TRP A 219 -0.54 -5.41 13.18
CA TRP A 219 -0.42 -3.99 12.92
C TRP A 219 -1.26 -3.62 11.70
N ARG A 220 -1.94 -2.48 11.74
CA ARG A 220 -2.55 -1.88 10.56
C ARG A 220 -1.56 -0.89 9.96
N ILE A 221 -0.88 -1.31 8.92
CA ILE A 221 0.17 -0.55 8.23
C ILE A 221 -0.09 -0.40 6.73
N ASP A 222 -1.13 -1.08 6.23
CA ASP A 222 -1.61 -0.93 4.86
C ASP A 222 -2.86 -0.05 4.86
N TYR A 223 -2.91 0.90 3.93
CA TYR A 223 -3.95 1.92 3.89
C TYR A 223 -4.52 2.11 2.49
N VAL A 224 -5.74 2.62 2.44
CA VAL A 224 -6.29 3.39 1.34
C VAL A 224 -6.55 4.80 1.85
N VAL A 225 -5.66 5.73 1.52
CA VAL A 225 -5.80 7.15 1.84
C VAL A 225 -6.38 7.87 0.63
N ALA A 226 -7.43 8.64 0.84
CA ALA A 226 -8.14 9.33 -0.22
C ALA A 226 -8.05 10.85 -0.08
N SER A 227 -7.97 11.57 -1.20
CA SER A 227 -8.27 13.00 -1.18
C SER A 227 -9.72 13.23 -0.77
N THR A 228 -10.05 14.38 -0.19
CA THR A 228 -11.43 14.70 0.24
C THR A 228 -12.46 14.49 -0.88
N SER A 229 -12.10 14.82 -2.13
CA SER A 229 -12.99 14.61 -3.29
C SER A 229 -13.16 13.12 -3.66
N ALA A 230 -12.14 12.30 -3.40
CA ALA A 230 -12.20 10.85 -3.60
C ALA A 230 -12.98 10.17 -2.47
N ASP A 231 -12.74 10.56 -1.20
CA ASP A 231 -13.42 9.95 -0.04
C ASP A 231 -14.94 10.16 -0.08
N LYS A 232 -15.43 11.29 -0.60
CA LYS A 232 -16.87 11.52 -0.81
C LYS A 232 -17.55 10.47 -1.70
N ARG A 233 -16.79 9.76 -2.52
CA ARG A 233 -17.25 8.70 -3.41
C ARG A 233 -17.14 7.30 -2.80
N VAL A 234 -16.44 7.16 -1.67
CA VAL A 234 -16.25 5.85 -1.01
C VAL A 234 -17.52 5.44 -0.29
N LYS A 235 -18.07 4.30 -0.69
CA LYS A 235 -19.24 3.66 -0.06
C LYS A 235 -18.85 2.74 1.08
N LYS A 236 -17.74 2.01 0.93
CA LYS A 236 -17.24 1.05 1.91
C LYS A 236 -15.72 1.05 1.92
N ALA A 237 -15.13 0.98 3.10
CA ALA A 237 -13.73 0.62 3.29
C ALA A 237 -13.67 -0.73 4.01
N PHE A 238 -12.71 -1.59 3.64
CA PHE A 238 -12.63 -2.95 4.17
C PHE A 238 -11.19 -3.42 4.33
N ILE A 239 -11.02 -4.39 5.22
CA ILE A 239 -9.82 -5.21 5.42
C ILE A 239 -10.28 -6.66 5.31
N TRP A 240 -9.54 -7.53 4.60
CA TRP A 240 -9.87 -8.94 4.40
C TRP A 240 -8.83 -9.86 5.06
N PRO A 241 -8.84 -10.00 6.40
CA PRO A 241 -7.84 -10.76 7.13
C PRO A 241 -7.88 -12.27 6.83
N GLU A 242 -9.00 -12.78 6.30
CA GLU A 242 -9.18 -14.17 5.87
C GLU A 242 -8.38 -14.52 4.61
N ILE A 243 -8.02 -13.54 3.79
CA ILE A 243 -7.21 -13.74 2.58
C ILE A 243 -5.74 -13.89 2.98
N SER A 244 -5.16 -15.07 2.73
CA SER A 244 -3.82 -15.45 3.20
C SER A 244 -2.84 -15.68 2.06
N LEU A 245 -2.71 -14.72 1.14
CA LEU A 245 -1.74 -14.74 0.03
C LEU A 245 -0.34 -14.28 0.45
N SER A 246 -0.25 -13.52 1.54
CA SER A 246 0.96 -12.90 2.07
C SER A 246 0.93 -12.91 3.61
N ASP A 247 1.92 -12.33 4.26
CA ASP A 247 1.89 -11.94 5.67
C ASP A 247 1.13 -10.62 5.89
N HIS A 248 0.77 -9.94 4.82
CA HIS A 248 -0.24 -8.90 4.79
C HIS A 248 -1.57 -9.45 4.27
N CYS A 249 -2.68 -8.81 4.61
CA CYS A 249 -3.97 -9.07 4.00
C CYS A 249 -4.41 -7.89 3.11
N PRO A 250 -5.33 -8.12 2.16
CA PRO A 250 -5.85 -7.05 1.32
C PRO A 250 -6.62 -6.00 2.11
N VAL A 251 -6.47 -4.75 1.71
CA VAL A 251 -7.30 -3.61 2.12
C VAL A 251 -7.92 -2.96 0.89
N GLY A 252 -9.07 -2.33 1.04
CA GLY A 252 -9.68 -1.72 -0.15
C GLY A 252 -10.88 -0.84 0.14
N VAL A 253 -11.41 -0.29 -0.96
CA VAL A 253 -12.61 0.56 -0.96
C VAL A 253 -13.53 0.20 -2.12
N ASP A 254 -14.83 0.30 -1.86
CA ASP A 254 -15.87 0.36 -2.89
C ASP A 254 -16.21 1.83 -3.16
N VAL A 255 -16.14 2.25 -4.41
CA VAL A 255 -16.29 3.64 -4.88
C VAL A 255 -17.44 3.74 -5.88
N GLU A 256 -18.20 4.83 -5.80
CA GLU A 256 -19.20 5.18 -6.84
C GLU A 256 -18.57 5.38 -8.20
#